data_246dd44e31522b2d7421ce7ccdd43d7b
#
_entry.id   246dd44e31522b2d7421ce7ccdd43d7b
#
_cell.length_a   1.000
_cell.length_b   1.000
_cell.length_c   1.000
_cell.angle_alpha   90.00
_cell.angle_beta   90.00
_cell.angle_gamma   90.00
#
_symmetry.space_group_name_H-M   'P 1'
#
loop_
_entity.id
_entity.type
_entity.pdbx_description
1 polymer ?
#
loop_
_entity_poly.entity_id
_entity_poly.type
_entity_poly.pdbx_seq_one_letter_code
_entity_poly.pdbx_strand_id
1 'polypeptide(L)'
;MLGVRLDSGDLIKLSHQVRAILDDAGLQDAIIFATNDLDEYRLAEFAETGAPIDSFGVGTQLSTSADAPSLSAVYKLVELKHDGHIHYTAKFSDDKSTLPGAKQIYRYADHDVVALHSECNSDYKGEPLLRPVIIQGELIEKLPALSKSREHARQAIAALPERLHSLSPVTTPYEVKISKNLLALAESRRQEVLLSRD
;
A
#
# COMPACT_ATOMS: atom_id res chain seq x y z
N MET A 1 -29.49 -9.19 -26.53
CA MET A 1 -29.40 -8.43 -25.26
C MET A 1 -28.03 -8.71 -24.71
N LEU A 2 -27.26 -7.64 -24.34
CA LEU A 2 -25.92 -7.84 -23.77
C LEU A 2 -25.96 -8.26 -22.31
N GLY A 3 -26.94 -7.78 -21.53
CA GLY A 3 -27.08 -8.12 -20.13
C GLY A 3 -28.15 -7.31 -19.42
N VAL A 4 -28.26 -7.53 -18.11
CA VAL A 4 -29.14 -6.81 -17.20
C VAL A 4 -28.35 -6.21 -16.06
N ARG A 5 -28.85 -5.10 -15.47
CA ARG A 5 -28.24 -4.44 -14.33
C ARG A 5 -29.10 -4.62 -13.08
N LEU A 6 -28.46 -4.99 -11.97
CA LEU A 6 -29.04 -5.03 -10.64
C LEU A 6 -28.45 -3.88 -9.82
N ASP A 7 -29.29 -3.03 -9.24
CA ASP A 7 -28.87 -1.77 -8.60
C ASP A 7 -29.45 -1.57 -7.19
N SER A 8 -30.26 -2.51 -6.69
CA SER A 8 -30.89 -2.38 -5.37
C SER A 8 -31.41 -3.72 -4.85
N GLY A 9 -31.71 -3.77 -3.55
CA GLY A 9 -32.23 -4.95 -2.89
C GLY A 9 -31.14 -5.97 -2.55
N ASP A 10 -31.56 -7.21 -2.32
CA ASP A 10 -30.66 -8.34 -2.06
C ASP A 10 -30.06 -8.83 -3.39
N LEU A 11 -28.89 -8.34 -3.73
CA LEU A 11 -28.24 -8.61 -5.00
C LEU A 11 -27.88 -10.09 -5.17
N ILE A 12 -27.56 -10.82 -4.08
CA ILE A 12 -27.28 -12.25 -4.14
C ILE A 12 -28.52 -13.00 -4.59
N LYS A 13 -29.62 -12.80 -3.87
CA LYS A 13 -30.91 -13.45 -4.18
C LYS A 13 -31.41 -13.06 -5.56
N LEU A 14 -31.32 -11.77 -5.91
CA LEU A 14 -31.79 -11.27 -7.20
C LEU A 14 -30.96 -11.81 -8.35
N SER A 15 -29.65 -11.96 -8.20
CA SER A 15 -28.79 -12.52 -9.25
C SER A 15 -29.18 -13.95 -9.60
N HIS A 16 -29.43 -14.79 -8.61
CA HIS A 16 -29.93 -16.16 -8.85
C HIS A 16 -31.30 -16.20 -9.54
N GLN A 17 -32.23 -15.34 -9.09
CA GLN A 17 -33.56 -15.26 -9.72
C GLN A 17 -33.47 -14.79 -11.19
N VAL A 18 -32.70 -13.74 -11.42
CA VAL A 18 -32.51 -13.18 -12.78
C VAL A 18 -31.77 -14.17 -13.68
N ARG A 19 -30.78 -14.89 -13.18
CA ARG A 19 -30.06 -15.92 -13.96
C ARG A 19 -31.02 -17.02 -14.40
N ALA A 20 -31.88 -17.50 -13.52
CA ALA A 20 -32.87 -18.50 -13.87
C ALA A 20 -33.85 -18.00 -14.96
N ILE A 21 -34.37 -16.76 -14.84
CA ILE A 21 -35.23 -16.16 -15.86
C ILE A 21 -34.53 -16.04 -17.21
N LEU A 22 -33.28 -15.63 -17.22
CA LEU A 22 -32.51 -15.49 -18.47
C LEU A 22 -32.23 -16.85 -19.11
N ASP A 23 -31.93 -17.88 -18.32
CA ASP A 23 -31.67 -19.24 -18.80
C ASP A 23 -32.94 -19.86 -19.39
N ASP A 24 -34.07 -19.71 -18.70
CA ASP A 24 -35.40 -20.18 -19.19
C ASP A 24 -35.79 -19.49 -20.50
N ALA A 25 -35.36 -18.24 -20.71
CA ALA A 25 -35.59 -17.49 -21.94
C ALA A 25 -34.58 -17.81 -23.05
N GLY A 26 -33.64 -18.74 -22.84
CA GLY A 26 -32.57 -19.06 -23.81
C GLY A 26 -31.47 -18.01 -23.94
N LEU A 27 -31.28 -17.16 -22.90
CA LEU A 27 -30.31 -16.06 -22.87
C LEU A 27 -29.13 -16.35 -21.92
N GLN A 28 -28.54 -17.54 -22.05
CA GLN A 28 -27.44 -18.01 -21.17
C GLN A 28 -26.18 -17.09 -21.26
N ASP A 29 -25.94 -16.45 -22.40
CA ASP A 29 -24.80 -15.55 -22.63
C ASP A 29 -25.06 -14.12 -22.14
N ALA A 30 -26.26 -13.81 -21.63
CA ALA A 30 -26.57 -12.48 -21.08
C ALA A 30 -25.88 -12.28 -19.74
N ILE A 31 -25.10 -11.21 -19.61
CA ILE A 31 -24.37 -10.89 -18.39
C ILE A 31 -25.27 -10.24 -17.33
N ILE A 32 -24.96 -10.51 -16.06
CA ILE A 32 -25.55 -9.82 -14.91
C ILE A 32 -24.52 -8.83 -14.37
N PHE A 33 -24.85 -7.55 -14.41
CA PHE A 33 -24.04 -6.45 -13.93
C PHE A 33 -24.60 -5.89 -12.62
N ALA A 34 -23.83 -5.93 -11.55
CA ALA A 34 -24.25 -5.41 -10.24
C ALA A 34 -23.62 -4.05 -9.94
N THR A 35 -24.43 -3.17 -9.36
CA THR A 35 -24.04 -1.86 -8.83
C THR A 35 -24.72 -1.66 -7.45
N ASN A 36 -24.56 -0.52 -6.80
CA ASN A 36 -25.10 -0.14 -5.50
C ASN A 36 -24.08 -0.20 -4.37
N ASP A 37 -23.30 0.90 -4.26
CA ASP A 37 -22.33 1.15 -3.17
C ASP A 37 -21.42 -0.06 -2.85
N LEU A 38 -20.94 -0.72 -3.90
CA LEU A 38 -20.10 -1.89 -3.78
C LEU A 38 -18.71 -1.51 -3.30
N ASP A 39 -18.18 -2.36 -2.43
CA ASP A 39 -16.83 -2.34 -1.88
C ASP A 39 -16.19 -3.74 -1.98
N GLU A 40 -14.95 -3.87 -1.53
CA GLU A 40 -14.20 -5.12 -1.54
C GLU A 40 -14.87 -6.22 -0.70
N TYR A 41 -15.55 -5.86 0.39
CA TYR A 41 -16.22 -6.81 1.27
C TYR A 41 -17.45 -7.40 0.60
N ARG A 42 -18.24 -6.57 -0.06
CA ARG A 42 -19.41 -7.03 -0.85
C ARG A 42 -18.97 -7.89 -2.04
N LEU A 43 -17.88 -7.54 -2.70
CA LEU A 43 -17.33 -8.35 -3.80
C LEU A 43 -16.86 -9.73 -3.29
N ALA A 44 -16.21 -9.78 -2.12
CA ALA A 44 -15.80 -11.03 -1.49
C ALA A 44 -17.03 -11.90 -1.15
N GLU A 45 -18.07 -11.30 -0.56
CA GLU A 45 -19.32 -12.00 -0.25
C GLU A 45 -20.00 -12.61 -1.50
N PHE A 46 -20.03 -11.88 -2.61
CA PHE A 46 -20.57 -12.41 -3.88
C PHE A 46 -19.77 -13.60 -4.40
N ALA A 47 -18.44 -13.53 -4.29
CA ALA A 47 -17.57 -14.64 -4.68
C ALA A 47 -17.74 -15.87 -3.77
N GLU A 48 -17.82 -15.67 -2.45
CA GLU A 48 -18.01 -16.75 -1.46
C GLU A 48 -19.36 -17.46 -1.58
N THR A 49 -20.41 -16.68 -1.90
CA THR A 49 -21.78 -17.22 -2.07
C THR A 49 -22.01 -17.81 -3.46
N GLY A 50 -21.07 -17.65 -4.39
CA GLY A 50 -21.23 -18.09 -5.77
C GLY A 50 -22.36 -17.36 -6.51
N ALA A 51 -22.61 -16.09 -6.18
CA ALA A 51 -23.62 -15.28 -6.85
C ALA A 51 -23.31 -15.17 -8.37
N PRO A 52 -24.26 -15.46 -9.25
CA PRO A 52 -24.04 -15.46 -10.70
C PRO A 52 -24.00 -14.02 -11.25
N ILE A 53 -22.98 -13.26 -10.85
CA ILE A 53 -22.75 -11.87 -11.26
C ILE A 53 -21.47 -11.84 -12.08
N ASP A 54 -21.55 -11.34 -13.32
CA ASP A 54 -20.45 -11.37 -14.26
C ASP A 54 -19.58 -10.09 -14.22
N SER A 55 -20.14 -8.99 -13.75
CA SER A 55 -19.45 -7.69 -13.74
C SER A 55 -19.97 -6.77 -12.62
N PHE A 56 -19.12 -5.87 -12.18
CA PHE A 56 -19.39 -4.98 -11.05
C PHE A 56 -19.13 -3.51 -11.41
N GLY A 57 -20.00 -2.63 -10.93
CA GLY A 57 -19.78 -1.19 -10.96
C GLY A 57 -19.42 -0.69 -9.55
N VAL A 58 -18.15 -0.44 -9.30
CA VAL A 58 -17.66 0.12 -8.04
C VAL A 58 -17.36 1.59 -8.25
N GLY A 59 -18.00 2.45 -7.47
CA GLY A 59 -17.93 3.91 -7.64
C GLY A 59 -17.32 4.60 -6.42
N THR A 60 -18.17 5.16 -5.57
CA THR A 60 -17.80 6.02 -4.45
C THR A 60 -16.77 5.41 -3.52
N GLN A 61 -16.94 4.16 -3.13
CA GLN A 61 -16.02 3.47 -2.20
C GLN A 61 -14.60 3.39 -2.75
N LEU A 62 -14.45 3.06 -4.05
CA LEU A 62 -13.15 3.02 -4.71
C LEU A 62 -12.57 4.42 -4.93
N SER A 63 -13.37 5.37 -5.41
CA SER A 63 -12.88 6.71 -5.77
C SER A 63 -12.48 7.55 -4.56
N THR A 64 -13.06 7.29 -3.39
CA THR A 64 -12.74 7.99 -2.14
C THR A 64 -11.78 7.23 -1.25
N SER A 65 -11.46 5.96 -1.55
CA SER A 65 -10.78 5.04 -0.62
C SER A 65 -11.43 5.11 0.77
N ALA A 66 -12.72 4.78 0.85
CA ALA A 66 -13.58 5.15 1.98
C ALA A 66 -13.07 4.69 3.35
N ASP A 67 -12.37 3.58 3.42
CA ASP A 67 -11.73 3.03 4.63
C ASP A 67 -10.37 3.70 4.94
N ALA A 68 -9.65 4.23 3.94
CA ALA A 68 -8.35 4.86 4.09
C ALA A 68 -8.19 6.09 3.16
N PRO A 69 -9.00 7.16 3.34
CA PRO A 69 -9.08 8.29 2.39
C PRO A 69 -7.82 9.16 2.37
N SER A 70 -6.87 8.94 3.28
CA SER A 70 -5.64 9.71 3.41
C SER A 70 -4.45 8.83 3.76
N LEU A 71 -3.32 9.01 3.07
CA LEU A 71 -2.05 8.36 3.39
C LEU A 71 -1.30 9.03 4.54
N SER A 72 -1.80 10.13 5.08
CA SER A 72 -1.17 10.88 6.19
C SER A 72 0.33 11.12 6.01
N ALA A 73 0.73 11.47 4.78
CA ALA A 73 2.14 11.70 4.44
C ALA A 73 2.71 12.88 5.24
N VAL A 74 3.95 12.72 5.73
CA VAL A 74 4.68 13.77 6.45
C VAL A 74 6.07 13.94 5.85
N TYR A 75 6.58 15.17 5.90
CA TYR A 75 7.95 15.51 5.53
C TYR A 75 8.73 15.95 6.78
N LYS A 76 9.89 15.36 7.01
CA LYS A 76 10.75 15.66 8.16
C LYS A 76 12.20 15.78 7.73
N LEU A 77 12.87 16.88 8.14
CA LEU A 77 14.31 16.99 7.99
C LEU A 77 14.99 15.99 8.95
N VAL A 78 15.83 15.12 8.44
CA VAL A 78 16.55 14.10 9.20
C VAL A 78 18.06 14.19 9.07
N GLU A 79 18.53 14.91 8.05
CA GLU A 79 19.95 15.14 7.78
C GLU A 79 20.13 16.46 7.03
N LEU A 80 21.15 17.22 7.39
CA LEU A 80 21.61 18.41 6.70
C LEU A 80 23.13 18.32 6.49
N LYS A 81 23.58 18.52 5.27
CA LYS A 81 25.01 18.67 4.97
C LYS A 81 25.34 20.15 4.77
N HIS A 82 26.24 20.67 5.61
CA HIS A 82 26.70 22.07 5.57
C HIS A 82 28.20 22.12 5.83
N ASP A 83 28.94 22.87 5.03
CA ASP A 83 30.39 23.03 5.10
C ASP A 83 31.20 21.72 5.23
N GLY A 84 30.76 20.70 4.49
CA GLY A 84 31.37 19.36 4.52
C GLY A 84 31.02 18.50 5.73
N HIS A 85 30.27 19.02 6.69
CA HIS A 85 29.80 18.32 7.88
C HIS A 85 28.35 17.85 7.72
N ILE A 86 28.06 16.68 8.27
CA ILE A 86 26.70 16.12 8.33
C ILE A 86 26.12 16.42 9.71
N HIS A 87 24.97 17.09 9.71
CA HIS A 87 24.18 17.36 10.92
C HIS A 87 22.93 16.48 10.88
N TYR A 88 22.83 15.57 11.82
CA TYR A 88 21.67 14.71 11.96
C TYR A 88 20.61 15.38 12.81
N THR A 89 19.35 15.30 12.38
CA THR A 89 18.21 15.80 13.14
C THR A 89 17.21 14.68 13.39
N ALA A 90 16.58 14.71 14.54
CA ALA A 90 15.52 13.79 14.90
C ALA A 90 14.55 14.46 15.87
N LYS A 91 13.30 14.02 15.84
CA LYS A 91 12.31 14.38 16.85
C LYS A 91 12.13 13.21 17.79
N PHE A 92 12.24 13.48 19.09
CA PHE A 92 11.99 12.51 20.15
C PHE A 92 10.79 12.99 20.97
N SER A 93 9.65 12.33 20.77
CA SER A 93 8.45 12.52 21.58
C SER A 93 7.72 11.19 21.65
N ASP A 94 6.88 11.01 22.67
CA ASP A 94 6.22 9.72 22.94
C ASP A 94 5.44 9.18 21.75
N ASP A 95 4.74 10.05 21.01
CA ASP A 95 3.90 9.63 19.87
C ASP A 95 4.49 9.97 18.49
N LYS A 96 5.60 10.70 18.38
CA LYS A 96 6.09 11.23 17.09
C LYS A 96 7.61 11.26 17.01
N SER A 97 8.24 10.11 17.19
CA SER A 97 9.67 9.97 16.99
C SER A 97 10.04 9.82 15.52
N THR A 98 11.22 10.38 15.14
CA THR A 98 11.78 10.19 13.80
C THR A 98 13.19 9.63 13.92
N LEU A 99 13.58 8.79 12.97
CA LEU A 99 14.94 8.27 12.87
C LEU A 99 15.82 9.27 12.10
N PRO A 100 17.02 9.62 12.62
CA PRO A 100 17.95 10.54 11.97
C PRO A 100 18.61 9.93 10.74
N GLY A 101 19.24 10.79 9.92
CA GLY A 101 20.06 10.39 8.79
C GLY A 101 19.26 10.01 7.52
N ALA A 102 19.90 10.10 6.37
CA ALA A 102 19.39 9.60 5.11
C ALA A 102 19.31 8.07 5.16
N LYS A 103 18.22 7.51 4.67
CA LYS A 103 17.88 6.09 4.83
C LYS A 103 17.65 5.40 3.48
N GLN A 104 17.78 4.09 3.47
CA GLN A 104 17.31 3.18 2.44
C GLN A 104 16.41 2.12 3.07
N ILE A 105 15.47 1.60 2.31
CA ILE A 105 14.58 0.51 2.69
C ILE A 105 14.89 -0.67 1.78
N TYR A 106 15.20 -1.82 2.36
CA TYR A 106 15.45 -3.06 1.65
C TYR A 106 14.30 -4.03 1.87
N ARG A 107 13.62 -4.40 0.79
CA ARG A 107 12.49 -5.33 0.82
C ARG A 107 12.94 -6.77 0.68
N TYR A 108 12.47 -7.61 1.57
CA TYR A 108 12.58 -9.07 1.52
C TYR A 108 11.19 -9.69 1.33
N ALA A 109 11.13 -11.00 1.20
CA ALA A 109 9.87 -11.70 0.97
C ALA A 109 8.83 -11.55 2.10
N ASP A 110 9.29 -11.38 3.35
CA ASP A 110 8.46 -11.41 4.56
C ASP A 110 8.65 -10.22 5.51
N HIS A 111 9.64 -9.36 5.23
CA HIS A 111 9.96 -8.20 6.04
C HIS A 111 10.69 -7.11 5.24
N ASP A 112 10.72 -5.90 5.78
CA ASP A 112 11.58 -4.82 5.30
C ASP A 112 12.70 -4.52 6.31
N VAL A 113 13.84 -4.01 5.83
CA VAL A 113 14.92 -3.47 6.65
C VAL A 113 15.13 -2.00 6.32
N VAL A 114 15.03 -1.12 7.31
CA VAL A 114 15.37 0.30 7.21
C VAL A 114 16.80 0.50 7.71
N ALA A 115 17.69 0.99 6.86
CA ALA A 115 19.10 1.19 7.16
C ALA A 115 19.56 2.61 6.77
N LEU A 116 20.70 3.06 7.26
CA LEU A 116 21.33 4.29 6.79
C LEU A 116 21.71 4.16 5.32
N HIS A 117 21.55 5.21 4.54
CA HIS A 117 21.95 5.24 3.14
C HIS A 117 23.48 5.00 2.96
N SER A 118 24.27 5.32 3.98
CA SER A 118 25.71 5.07 4.03
C SER A 118 26.07 3.60 4.28
N GLU A 119 25.13 2.77 4.74
CA GLU A 119 25.34 1.33 4.87
C GLU A 119 25.36 0.71 3.47
N CYS A 120 26.35 -0.10 3.20
CA CYS A 120 26.64 -0.57 1.85
C CYS A 120 25.52 -1.50 1.34
N ASN A 121 25.12 -1.37 0.07
CA ASN A 121 24.18 -2.29 -0.57
C ASN A 121 24.63 -3.77 -0.53
N SER A 122 25.94 -4.02 -0.34
CA SER A 122 26.49 -5.37 -0.19
C SER A 122 26.06 -6.05 1.13
N ASP A 123 25.71 -5.28 2.14
CA ASP A 123 25.29 -5.80 3.47
C ASP A 123 23.84 -6.28 3.47
N TYR A 124 23.05 -5.80 2.50
CA TYR A 124 21.63 -6.11 2.37
C TYR A 124 21.33 -6.72 1.01
N LYS A 125 20.74 -7.91 1.00
CA LYS A 125 20.36 -8.64 -0.23
C LYS A 125 18.92 -8.35 -0.68
N GLY A 126 18.17 -7.55 0.09
CA GLY A 126 16.82 -7.13 -0.25
C GLY A 126 16.80 -6.12 -1.40
N GLU A 127 15.65 -5.96 -2.03
CA GLU A 127 15.43 -4.97 -3.08
C GLU A 127 15.43 -3.55 -2.47
N PRO A 128 16.31 -2.61 -2.92
CA PRO A 128 16.25 -1.23 -2.45
C PRO A 128 15.02 -0.52 -3.03
N LEU A 129 14.15 -0.01 -2.16
CA LEU A 129 12.90 0.62 -2.57
C LEU A 129 13.05 2.10 -2.92
N LEU A 130 13.95 2.82 -2.22
CA LEU A 130 14.15 4.25 -2.46
C LEU A 130 15.15 4.44 -3.60
N ARG A 131 14.73 5.15 -4.62
CA ARG A 131 15.55 5.55 -5.77
C ARG A 131 15.37 7.04 -6.04
N PRO A 132 16.41 7.73 -6.49
CA PRO A 132 16.28 9.12 -6.84
C PRO A 132 15.31 9.27 -8.03
N VAL A 133 14.45 10.26 -7.98
CA VAL A 133 13.49 10.61 -9.04
C VAL A 133 13.85 11.97 -9.64
N ILE A 134 14.30 12.89 -8.79
CA ILE A 134 14.71 14.24 -9.19
C ILE A 134 16.13 14.47 -8.64
N ILE A 135 17.06 14.87 -9.50
CA ILE A 135 18.41 15.30 -9.13
C ILE A 135 18.63 16.71 -9.66
N GLN A 136 19.08 17.62 -8.80
CA GLN A 136 19.35 19.04 -9.15
C GLN A 136 18.18 19.76 -9.85
N GLY A 137 16.94 19.39 -9.48
CA GLY A 137 15.73 19.96 -10.05
C GLY A 137 15.24 19.32 -11.34
N GLU A 138 15.95 18.33 -11.87
CA GLU A 138 15.59 17.63 -13.09
C GLU A 138 15.13 16.20 -12.83
N LEU A 139 14.09 15.77 -13.56
CA LEU A 139 13.63 14.37 -13.53
C LEU A 139 14.71 13.48 -14.19
N ILE A 140 15.15 12.44 -13.47
CA ILE A 140 16.14 11.48 -13.97
C ILE A 140 15.55 10.58 -15.05
N GLU A 141 14.30 10.15 -14.85
CA GLU A 141 13.59 9.25 -15.75
C GLU A 141 12.17 9.77 -16.00
N LYS A 142 11.61 9.44 -17.17
CA LYS A 142 10.19 9.68 -17.44
C LYS A 142 9.32 8.86 -16.49
N LEU A 143 8.26 9.46 -15.99
CA LEU A 143 7.27 8.75 -15.21
C LEU A 143 6.71 7.57 -16.02
N PRO A 144 6.48 6.42 -15.36
CA PRO A 144 5.97 5.24 -16.05
C PRO A 144 4.56 5.48 -16.59
N ALA A 145 4.24 4.84 -17.71
CA ALA A 145 2.87 4.82 -18.22
C ALA A 145 1.94 4.13 -17.20
N LEU A 146 0.66 4.53 -17.18
CA LEU A 146 -0.33 4.00 -16.24
C LEU A 146 -0.42 2.46 -16.25
N SER A 147 -0.33 1.85 -17.43
CA SER A 147 -0.32 0.38 -17.57
C SER A 147 0.85 -0.29 -16.84
N LYS A 148 2.04 0.33 -16.86
CA LYS A 148 3.21 -0.16 -16.12
C LYS A 148 3.04 0.03 -14.60
N SER A 149 2.48 1.16 -14.17
CA SER A 149 2.19 1.41 -12.76
C SER A 149 1.17 0.41 -12.22
N ARG A 150 0.12 0.11 -13.00
CA ARG A 150 -0.87 -0.92 -12.65
C ARG A 150 -0.25 -2.31 -12.53
N GLU A 151 0.58 -2.69 -13.50
CA GLU A 151 1.25 -4.01 -13.46
C GLU A 151 2.22 -4.10 -12.28
N HIS A 152 2.98 -3.04 -11.99
CA HIS A 152 3.84 -2.99 -10.81
C HIS A 152 3.04 -3.15 -9.50
N ALA A 153 1.92 -2.43 -9.36
CA ALA A 153 1.06 -2.56 -8.18
C ALA A 153 0.53 -3.99 -8.03
N ARG A 154 0.06 -4.61 -9.12
CA ARG A 154 -0.43 -6.00 -9.12
C ARG A 154 0.66 -6.98 -8.68
N GLN A 155 1.88 -6.83 -9.20
CA GLN A 155 3.01 -7.69 -8.82
C GLN A 155 3.44 -7.47 -7.37
N ALA A 156 3.48 -6.22 -6.91
CA ALA A 156 3.84 -5.88 -5.53
C ALA A 156 2.83 -6.46 -4.53
N ILE A 157 1.54 -6.39 -4.82
CA ILE A 157 0.51 -7.01 -3.99
C ILE A 157 0.64 -8.54 -4.00
N ALA A 158 0.81 -9.15 -5.18
CA ALA A 158 0.96 -10.60 -5.30
C ALA A 158 2.21 -11.16 -4.59
N ALA A 159 3.24 -10.34 -4.43
CA ALA A 159 4.47 -10.71 -3.71
C ALA A 159 4.36 -10.61 -2.18
N LEU A 160 3.28 -10.02 -1.65
CA LEU A 160 3.07 -9.96 -0.20
C LEU A 160 2.85 -11.36 0.37
N PRO A 161 3.22 -11.60 1.63
CA PRO A 161 2.87 -12.83 2.33
C PRO A 161 1.35 -13.09 2.28
N GLU A 162 0.95 -14.34 2.07
CA GLU A 162 -0.46 -14.73 1.89
C GLU A 162 -1.39 -14.21 3.01
N ARG A 163 -0.89 -14.19 4.26
CA ARG A 163 -1.65 -13.64 5.40
C ARG A 163 -2.07 -12.16 5.25
N LEU A 164 -1.41 -11.41 4.36
CA LEU A 164 -1.70 -10.00 4.08
C LEU A 164 -2.65 -9.79 2.89
N HIS A 165 -3.08 -10.87 2.23
CA HIS A 165 -4.07 -10.82 1.16
C HIS A 165 -5.51 -10.81 1.66
N SER A 166 -5.71 -11.13 2.96
CA SER A 166 -7.05 -11.15 3.56
C SER A 166 -7.59 -9.73 3.76
N LEU A 167 -8.90 -9.56 3.55
CA LEU A 167 -9.63 -8.35 3.95
C LEU A 167 -9.88 -8.27 5.46
N SER A 168 -9.68 -9.37 6.19
CA SER A 168 -9.79 -9.39 7.65
C SER A 168 -8.54 -8.79 8.31
N PRO A 169 -8.69 -8.15 9.50
CA PRO A 169 -7.55 -7.65 10.25
C PRO A 169 -6.53 -8.75 10.52
N VAL A 170 -5.26 -8.48 10.21
CA VAL A 170 -4.18 -9.44 10.45
C VAL A 170 -3.71 -9.38 11.89
N THR A 171 -3.46 -10.56 12.49
CA THR A 171 -2.94 -10.67 13.87
C THR A 171 -1.42 -10.44 13.93
N THR A 172 -0.71 -10.72 12.85
CA THR A 172 0.74 -10.54 12.74
C THR A 172 1.04 -9.50 11.67
N PRO A 173 1.41 -8.27 12.04
CA PRO A 173 1.72 -7.21 11.07
C PRO A 173 2.93 -7.57 10.22
N TYR A 174 3.09 -6.85 9.10
CA TYR A 174 4.31 -6.91 8.31
C TYR A 174 5.50 -6.40 9.12
N GLU A 175 6.57 -7.18 9.21
CA GLU A 175 7.73 -6.86 10.03
C GLU A 175 8.60 -5.79 9.35
N VAL A 176 8.99 -4.75 10.11
CA VAL A 176 9.97 -3.76 9.67
C VAL A 176 11.11 -3.72 10.69
N LYS A 177 12.29 -4.16 10.27
CA LYS A 177 13.52 -4.16 11.06
C LYS A 177 14.29 -2.87 10.84
N ILE A 178 14.97 -2.39 11.87
CA ILE A 178 15.83 -1.22 11.79
C ILE A 178 17.29 -1.67 11.99
N SER A 179 18.20 -1.17 11.16
CA SER A 179 19.61 -1.54 11.26
C SER A 179 20.24 -1.11 12.59
N LYS A 180 21.24 -1.86 13.01
CA LYS A 180 21.96 -1.56 14.25
C LYS A 180 22.64 -0.19 14.22
N ASN A 181 23.18 0.21 13.07
CA ASN A 181 23.85 1.50 12.91
C ASN A 181 22.84 2.66 12.98
N LEU A 182 21.67 2.49 12.38
CA LEU A 182 20.59 3.50 12.46
C LEU A 182 20.05 3.63 13.89
N LEU A 183 19.89 2.52 14.62
CA LEU A 183 19.52 2.54 16.02
C LEU A 183 20.58 3.21 16.90
N ALA A 184 21.85 2.90 16.67
CA ALA A 184 22.96 3.52 17.40
C ALA A 184 23.03 5.03 17.15
N LEU A 185 22.84 5.47 15.89
CA LEU A 185 22.76 6.89 15.56
C LEU A 185 21.58 7.58 16.26
N ALA A 186 20.42 6.95 16.26
CA ALA A 186 19.23 7.49 16.92
C ALA A 186 19.44 7.66 18.43
N GLU A 187 20.07 6.68 19.08
CA GLU A 187 20.36 6.74 20.52
C GLU A 187 21.42 7.82 20.84
N SER A 188 22.49 7.91 20.04
CA SER A 188 23.51 8.98 20.19
C SER A 188 22.85 10.37 20.12
N ARG A 189 21.97 10.58 19.12
CA ARG A 189 21.26 11.86 18.98
C ARG A 189 20.30 12.13 20.13
N ARG A 190 19.64 11.12 20.66
CA ARG A 190 18.77 11.24 21.85
C ARG A 190 19.56 11.73 23.07
N GLN A 191 20.72 11.14 23.31
CA GLN A 191 21.59 11.51 24.43
C GLN A 191 22.11 12.95 24.30
N GLU A 192 22.56 13.36 23.10
CA GLU A 192 22.99 14.74 22.85
C GLU A 192 21.88 15.77 23.13
N VAL A 193 20.64 15.49 22.72
CA VAL A 193 19.49 16.38 22.97
C VAL A 193 19.16 16.47 24.46
N LEU A 194 19.31 15.38 25.22
CA LEU A 194 19.10 15.38 26.68
C LEU A 194 20.15 16.22 27.36
N LEU A 195 21.43 16.03 27.01
CA LEU A 195 22.56 16.79 27.58
C LEU A 195 22.53 18.29 27.27
N SER A 196 21.89 18.69 26.15
CA SER A 196 21.77 20.11 25.78
C SER A 196 20.63 20.85 26.46
N ARG A 197 19.84 20.19 27.28
CA ARG A 197 18.73 20.78 28.05
C ARG A 197 19.08 21.12 29.51
N ASP A 198 20.24 20.66 29.96
CA ASP A 198 20.85 21.00 31.27
C ASP A 198 21.84 22.17 31.10
#